data_90fdabeb9a1ec04d95daed9cfc7c5ac1
#
_entry.id   90fdabeb9a1ec04d95daed9cfc7c5ac1
#
_cell.length_a   1.000
_cell.length_b   1.000
_cell.length_c   1.000
_cell.angle_alpha   90.00
_cell.angle_beta   90.00
_cell.angle_gamma   90.00
#
_symmetry.space_group_name_H-M   'P 1'
#
loop_
_entity.id
_entity.type
_entity.pdbx_description
1 polymer ?
#
loop_
_entity_poly.entity_id
_entity_poly.type
_entity_poly.pdbx_seq_one_letter_code
_entity_poly.pdbx_strand_id
1 'polypeptide(L)'
;MPKGQCALRMSLVVAAVAFASGAQAADRAALLGKLPPTLQALYTDPITVEPSAYGDFQLPPKPWRWCHSESYLGNPWRVTANAELKRLVGEAQKAGDVSEFLVSDSNGDTTQQISQMRSFIDRKCSVITTIAGSSTALDAVIADAYKAGIPVVTTAGAVTSPYAINVMHNQNLWGYQEAKGLFEKIGGKGSALQVEGIAGHPLVQQEDAGFDKALAETPGVKRARKVSGEWTASTTKSVVLQSLATSPGKIDVVWSTGSETRVIAEAFKQAGRPLPVIGGSLSGDALGWWHEHPGEFKFYGGEVSPHVAAQNAFRVALRLLQGQKPIINTIIAPMPTITDADFSAWFKPCMKSDSTALFPIPPENPFPEDLMNGYFTGGAATPEFDYSKVPPSCGS
;
A
#
# COMPACT_ATOMS: atom_id res chain seq x y z
N MET A 1 45.30 -20.10 35.53
CA MET A 1 43.96 -20.31 34.94
C MET A 1 43.20 -19.00 35.03
N PRO A 2 42.92 -18.29 33.93
CA PRO A 2 42.24 -16.97 34.00
C PRO A 2 40.75 -17.13 33.69
N LYS A 3 39.93 -16.92 34.71
CA LYS A 3 38.45 -16.89 34.60
C LYS A 3 37.87 -15.44 34.57
N GLY A 4 38.61 -14.46 34.02
CA GLY A 4 38.24 -13.05 34.18
C GLY A 4 37.93 -12.26 32.88
N GLN A 5 38.09 -12.86 31.70
CA GLN A 5 38.04 -12.07 30.45
C GLN A 5 36.73 -12.18 29.63
N CYS A 6 35.83 -13.10 29.96
CA CYS A 6 34.60 -13.31 29.14
C CYS A 6 33.44 -12.37 29.52
N ALA A 7 33.37 -11.90 30.77
CA ALA A 7 32.25 -11.06 31.24
C ALA A 7 32.34 -9.59 30.75
N LEU A 8 33.55 -9.05 30.51
CA LEU A 8 33.74 -7.65 30.13
C LEU A 8 33.45 -7.38 28.68
N ARG A 9 33.57 -8.38 27.78
CA ARG A 9 33.23 -8.24 26.33
C ARG A 9 31.74 -8.25 26.06
N MET A 10 30.97 -8.95 26.89
CA MET A 10 29.51 -9.03 26.70
C MET A 10 28.79 -7.72 27.09
N SER A 11 29.28 -7.01 28.11
CA SER A 11 28.70 -5.73 28.56
C SER A 11 28.93 -4.59 27.59
N LEU A 12 30.06 -4.57 26.87
CA LEU A 12 30.36 -3.54 25.86
C LEU A 12 29.52 -3.69 24.60
N VAL A 13 29.18 -4.91 24.15
CA VAL A 13 28.34 -5.15 22.97
C VAL A 13 26.89 -4.78 23.22
N VAL A 14 26.35 -5.08 24.43
CA VAL A 14 24.97 -4.71 24.79
C VAL A 14 24.82 -3.19 24.94
N ALA A 15 25.81 -2.49 25.51
CA ALA A 15 25.77 -1.04 25.63
C ALA A 15 25.84 -0.34 24.23
N ALA A 16 26.67 -0.83 23.31
CA ALA A 16 26.80 -0.25 21.96
C ALA A 16 25.51 -0.40 21.14
N VAL A 17 24.82 -1.54 21.23
CA VAL A 17 23.53 -1.78 20.54
C VAL A 17 22.43 -0.90 21.12
N ALA A 18 22.37 -0.72 22.43
CA ALA A 18 21.38 0.13 23.09
C ALA A 18 21.58 1.63 22.76
N PHE A 19 22.82 2.10 22.65
CA PHE A 19 23.13 3.49 22.25
C PHE A 19 22.80 3.76 20.78
N ALA A 20 23.06 2.83 19.86
CA ALA A 20 22.72 2.97 18.45
C ALA A 20 21.20 3.00 18.22
N SER A 21 20.45 2.14 18.90
CA SER A 21 18.98 2.11 18.81
C SER A 21 18.34 3.39 19.39
N GLY A 22 18.90 3.97 20.44
CA GLY A 22 18.43 5.22 21.02
C GLY A 22 18.67 6.43 20.10
N ALA A 23 19.81 6.50 19.44
CA ALA A 23 20.14 7.57 18.49
C ALA A 23 19.22 7.52 17.25
N GLN A 24 19.00 6.36 16.64
CA GLN A 24 18.08 6.20 15.51
C GLN A 24 16.63 6.55 15.87
N ALA A 25 16.17 6.19 17.05
CA ALA A 25 14.83 6.55 17.51
C ALA A 25 14.68 8.06 17.72
N ALA A 26 15.71 8.74 18.25
CA ALA A 26 15.73 10.19 18.43
C ALA A 26 15.73 10.92 17.07
N ASP A 27 16.54 10.45 16.12
CA ASP A 27 16.60 11.00 14.76
C ASP A 27 15.26 10.83 14.04
N ARG A 28 14.61 9.66 14.15
CA ARG A 28 13.28 9.41 13.59
C ARG A 28 12.23 10.35 14.20
N ALA A 29 12.21 10.50 15.52
CA ALA A 29 11.27 11.40 16.19
C ALA A 29 11.46 12.86 15.76
N ALA A 30 12.71 13.32 15.62
CA ALA A 30 13.02 14.66 15.15
C ALA A 30 12.58 14.90 13.69
N LEU A 31 12.70 13.88 12.83
CA LEU A 31 12.21 13.95 11.44
C LEU A 31 10.69 14.00 11.37
N LEU A 32 10.01 13.11 12.08
CA LEU A 32 8.56 13.09 12.14
C LEU A 32 7.99 14.37 12.77
N GLY A 33 8.70 14.96 13.76
CA GLY A 33 8.32 16.23 14.39
C GLY A 33 8.28 17.43 13.42
N LYS A 34 8.84 17.30 12.20
CA LYS A 34 8.72 18.32 11.14
C LYS A 34 7.39 18.24 10.39
N LEU A 35 6.66 17.13 10.52
CA LEU A 35 5.36 16.94 9.89
C LEU A 35 4.23 17.47 10.78
N PRO A 36 3.07 17.84 10.23
CA PRO A 36 1.85 18.08 11.01
C PRO A 36 1.46 16.88 11.89
N PRO A 37 0.86 17.07 13.07
CA PRO A 37 0.49 15.99 13.98
C PRO A 37 -0.41 14.92 13.34
N THR A 38 -1.31 15.31 12.44
CA THR A 38 -2.18 14.40 11.68
C THR A 38 -1.40 13.42 10.80
N LEU A 39 -0.27 13.87 10.23
CA LEU A 39 0.61 13.01 9.45
C LEU A 39 1.51 12.16 10.34
N GLN A 40 1.99 12.70 11.47
CA GLN A 40 2.80 11.93 12.42
C GLN A 40 2.08 10.66 12.88
N ALA A 41 0.77 10.73 13.11
CA ALA A 41 -0.06 9.61 13.54
C ALA A 41 -0.11 8.43 12.54
N LEU A 42 0.26 8.67 11.29
CA LEU A 42 0.33 7.62 10.26
C LEU A 42 1.59 6.76 10.35
N TYR A 43 2.60 7.16 11.15
CA TYR A 43 3.88 6.48 11.26
C TYR A 43 3.96 5.61 12.52
N THR A 44 3.58 4.37 12.39
CA THR A 44 3.84 3.34 13.42
C THR A 44 5.14 2.60 13.12
N ASP A 45 5.71 1.91 14.12
CA ASP A 45 6.81 0.98 13.84
C ASP A 45 6.30 -0.19 12.99
N PRO A 46 7.10 -0.74 12.07
CA PRO A 46 8.54 -0.50 11.84
C PRO A 46 8.87 0.40 10.63
N ILE A 47 8.03 1.40 10.27
CA ILE A 47 8.27 2.22 9.08
C ILE A 47 9.59 3.00 9.22
N THR A 48 10.50 2.76 8.29
CA THR A 48 11.76 3.51 8.19
C THR A 48 11.51 4.87 7.58
N VAL A 49 12.07 5.91 8.18
CA VAL A 49 11.96 7.30 7.75
C VAL A 49 13.36 7.91 7.74
N GLU A 50 13.74 8.49 6.62
CA GLU A 50 14.99 9.21 6.45
C GLU A 50 14.71 10.60 5.86
N PRO A 51 15.64 11.57 5.99
CA PRO A 51 15.55 12.83 5.27
C PRO A 51 15.48 12.57 3.77
N SER A 52 14.69 13.34 3.06
CA SER A 52 14.66 13.26 1.60
C SER A 52 16.01 13.67 0.99
N ALA A 53 16.48 12.90 0.00
CA ALA A 53 17.66 13.25 -0.78
C ALA A 53 17.42 14.40 -1.79
N TYR A 54 16.19 14.90 -1.92
CA TYR A 54 15.80 15.86 -2.95
C TYR A 54 15.74 17.33 -2.47
N GLY A 55 16.41 17.67 -1.36
CA GLY A 55 16.45 19.03 -0.81
C GLY A 55 17.06 20.07 -1.77
N ASP A 56 18.17 19.71 -2.45
CA ASP A 56 18.89 20.55 -3.39
C ASP A 56 18.93 19.96 -4.80
N PHE A 57 17.90 19.19 -5.14
CA PHE A 57 17.82 18.49 -6.41
C PHE A 57 17.63 19.45 -7.60
N GLN A 58 18.40 19.24 -8.68
CA GLN A 58 18.30 20.03 -9.90
C GLN A 58 17.14 19.54 -10.75
N LEU A 59 16.25 20.45 -11.10
CA LEU A 59 15.03 20.10 -11.83
C LEU A 59 15.32 19.87 -13.32
N PRO A 60 14.78 18.78 -13.91
CA PRO A 60 14.81 18.62 -15.35
C PRO A 60 13.91 19.66 -16.03
N PRO A 61 14.33 20.21 -17.20
CA PRO A 61 13.49 21.15 -17.95
C PRO A 61 12.26 20.48 -18.54
N LYS A 62 11.16 21.24 -18.72
CA LYS A 62 10.00 20.84 -19.50
C LYS A 62 10.32 20.85 -21.01
N PRO A 63 9.62 20.05 -21.86
CA PRO A 63 8.63 19.06 -21.45
C PRO A 63 9.28 17.78 -20.91
N TRP A 64 8.67 17.20 -19.88
CA TRP A 64 9.22 16.03 -19.19
C TRP A 64 9.00 14.72 -19.96
N ARG A 65 9.97 13.79 -19.83
CA ARG A 65 9.79 12.38 -20.20
C ARG A 65 9.47 11.59 -18.94
N TRP A 66 8.25 11.08 -18.84
CA TRP A 66 7.81 10.27 -17.71
C TRP A 66 8.04 8.79 -17.98
N CYS A 67 8.67 8.08 -17.06
CA CYS A 67 8.91 6.64 -17.19
C CYS A 67 8.26 5.90 -16.02
N HIS A 68 7.68 4.72 -16.32
CA HIS A 68 7.07 3.87 -15.31
C HIS A 68 7.56 2.44 -15.43
N SER A 69 8.07 1.90 -14.33
CA SER A 69 8.57 0.53 -14.23
C SER A 69 7.67 -0.31 -13.37
N GLU A 70 6.98 -1.28 -13.97
CA GLU A 70 6.18 -2.28 -13.29
C GLU A 70 6.98 -3.54 -13.01
N SER A 71 6.81 -4.09 -11.81
CA SER A 71 7.36 -5.42 -11.51
C SER A 71 6.58 -6.54 -12.22
N TYR A 72 5.26 -6.42 -12.32
CA TYR A 72 4.40 -7.29 -13.14
C TYR A 72 2.98 -6.71 -13.27
N LEU A 73 2.33 -6.97 -14.39
CA LEU A 73 0.93 -6.55 -14.67
C LEU A 73 -0.06 -7.75 -14.59
N GLY A 74 0.25 -8.75 -13.77
CA GLY A 74 -0.49 -10.00 -13.73
C GLY A 74 -1.80 -10.01 -12.95
N ASN A 75 -2.19 -8.89 -12.31
CA ASN A 75 -3.46 -8.83 -11.59
C ASN A 75 -4.27 -7.57 -11.93
N PRO A 76 -5.61 -7.60 -11.73
CA PRO A 76 -6.49 -6.48 -12.05
C PRO A 76 -6.14 -5.17 -11.32
N TRP A 77 -5.69 -5.24 -10.07
CA TRP A 77 -5.31 -4.06 -9.29
C TRP A 77 -4.17 -3.27 -9.98
N ARG A 78 -3.10 -3.96 -10.40
CA ARG A 78 -1.95 -3.34 -11.08
C ARG A 78 -2.29 -2.82 -12.46
N VAL A 79 -3.11 -3.57 -13.22
CA VAL A 79 -3.63 -3.11 -14.51
C VAL A 79 -4.41 -1.80 -14.37
N THR A 80 -5.27 -1.72 -13.35
CA THR A 80 -6.07 -0.51 -13.07
C THR A 80 -5.20 0.65 -12.63
N ALA A 81 -4.23 0.43 -11.72
CA ALA A 81 -3.29 1.46 -11.29
C ALA A 81 -2.46 2.02 -12.46
N ASN A 82 -1.98 1.14 -13.34
CA ASN A 82 -1.23 1.54 -14.53
C ASN A 82 -2.10 2.33 -15.52
N ALA A 83 -3.36 1.92 -15.72
CA ALA A 83 -4.31 2.64 -16.58
C ALA A 83 -4.59 4.05 -16.05
N GLU A 84 -4.77 4.21 -14.74
CA GLU A 84 -4.96 5.53 -14.11
C GLU A 84 -3.71 6.40 -14.23
N LEU A 85 -2.52 5.85 -13.98
CA LEU A 85 -1.26 6.59 -14.17
C LEU A 85 -1.12 7.05 -15.63
N LYS A 86 -1.42 6.18 -16.60
CA LYS A 86 -1.41 6.51 -18.02
C LYS A 86 -2.39 7.64 -18.36
N ARG A 87 -3.58 7.62 -17.76
CA ARG A 87 -4.58 8.69 -17.94
C ARG A 87 -4.04 10.04 -17.45
N LEU A 88 -3.50 10.08 -16.21
CA LEU A 88 -2.96 11.29 -15.60
C LEU A 88 -1.77 11.88 -16.37
N VAL A 89 -0.82 11.01 -16.75
CA VAL A 89 0.31 11.41 -17.58
C VAL A 89 -0.16 11.88 -18.96
N GLY A 90 -1.18 11.24 -19.53
CA GLY A 90 -1.80 11.65 -20.79
C GLY A 90 -2.46 13.04 -20.72
N GLU A 91 -3.04 13.41 -19.57
CA GLU A 91 -3.53 14.78 -19.35
C GLU A 91 -2.38 15.79 -19.30
N ALA A 92 -1.30 15.45 -18.61
CA ALA A 92 -0.09 16.29 -18.59
C ALA A 92 0.58 16.41 -19.98
N GLN A 93 0.47 15.37 -20.82
CA GLN A 93 0.89 15.46 -22.24
C GLN A 93 0.02 16.43 -23.04
N LYS A 94 -1.29 16.37 -22.86
CA LYS A 94 -2.22 17.32 -23.53
C LYS A 94 -1.98 18.76 -23.11
N ALA A 95 -1.56 18.97 -21.85
CA ALA A 95 -1.16 20.27 -21.32
C ALA A 95 0.22 20.75 -21.82
N GLY A 96 0.99 19.91 -22.52
CA GLY A 96 2.33 20.22 -22.99
C GLY A 96 3.43 20.11 -21.92
N ASP A 97 3.10 19.60 -20.74
CA ASP A 97 4.06 19.43 -19.63
C ASP A 97 4.91 18.17 -19.78
N VAL A 98 4.35 17.11 -20.39
CA VAL A 98 5.02 15.83 -20.63
C VAL A 98 5.12 15.57 -22.14
N SER A 99 6.32 15.22 -22.63
CA SER A 99 6.56 14.91 -24.03
C SER A 99 6.31 13.43 -24.37
N GLU A 100 6.65 12.54 -23.42
CA GLU A 100 6.63 11.09 -23.66
C GLU A 100 6.31 10.34 -22.37
N PHE A 101 5.54 9.25 -22.47
CA PHE A 101 5.30 8.29 -21.40
C PHE A 101 5.79 6.90 -21.81
N LEU A 102 6.76 6.38 -21.07
CA LEU A 102 7.34 5.07 -21.30
C LEU A 102 6.96 4.13 -20.16
N VAL A 103 6.49 2.95 -20.50
CA VAL A 103 6.11 1.90 -19.52
C VAL A 103 6.89 0.64 -19.83
N SER A 104 7.41 -0.01 -18.80
CA SER A 104 7.98 -1.35 -18.88
C SER A 104 7.34 -2.27 -17.85
N ASP A 105 7.15 -3.53 -18.21
CA ASP A 105 6.73 -4.62 -17.34
C ASP A 105 7.85 -5.65 -17.28
N SER A 106 8.32 -5.98 -16.08
CA SER A 106 9.38 -6.99 -15.88
C SER A 106 8.83 -8.40 -15.68
N ASN A 107 7.51 -8.57 -15.75
CA ASN A 107 6.84 -9.86 -15.65
C ASN A 107 7.30 -10.71 -14.44
N GLY A 108 7.59 -10.07 -13.31
CA GLY A 108 8.03 -10.70 -12.06
C GLY A 108 9.56 -10.90 -11.96
N ASP A 109 10.34 -10.59 -13.01
CA ASP A 109 11.78 -10.73 -12.99
C ASP A 109 12.46 -9.43 -12.52
N THR A 110 13.02 -9.46 -11.31
CA THR A 110 13.70 -8.30 -10.72
C THR A 110 14.96 -7.90 -11.50
N THR A 111 15.68 -8.85 -12.11
CA THR A 111 16.87 -8.56 -12.95
C THR A 111 16.46 -7.81 -14.20
N GLN A 112 15.35 -8.23 -14.81
CA GLN A 112 14.75 -7.52 -15.94
C GLN A 112 14.31 -6.11 -15.54
N GLN A 113 13.68 -5.93 -14.36
CA GLN A 113 13.28 -4.61 -13.86
C GLN A 113 14.48 -3.67 -13.72
N ILE A 114 15.60 -4.14 -13.14
CA ILE A 114 16.85 -3.37 -13.03
C ILE A 114 17.36 -2.96 -14.42
N SER A 115 17.37 -3.88 -15.38
CA SER A 115 17.82 -3.59 -16.75
C SER A 115 16.92 -2.54 -17.43
N GLN A 116 15.61 -2.65 -17.27
CA GLN A 116 14.65 -1.69 -17.82
C GLN A 116 14.81 -0.29 -17.19
N MET A 117 15.03 -0.21 -15.86
CA MET A 117 15.29 1.07 -15.19
C MET A 117 16.62 1.70 -15.68
N ARG A 118 17.67 0.92 -15.95
CA ARG A 118 18.90 1.44 -16.60
C ARG A 118 18.61 2.02 -17.98
N SER A 119 17.79 1.35 -18.78
CA SER A 119 17.34 1.87 -20.08
C SER A 119 16.59 3.21 -19.93
N PHE A 120 15.82 3.40 -18.88
CA PHE A 120 15.15 4.68 -18.60
C PHE A 120 16.15 5.79 -18.24
N ILE A 121 17.23 5.46 -17.51
CA ILE A 121 18.32 6.39 -17.23
C ILE A 121 19.01 6.80 -18.54
N ASP A 122 19.38 5.84 -19.39
CA ASP A 122 20.01 6.09 -20.70
C ASP A 122 19.13 6.93 -21.63
N ARG A 123 17.81 6.75 -21.56
CA ARG A 123 16.81 7.53 -22.30
C ARG A 123 16.51 8.89 -21.67
N LYS A 124 17.20 9.26 -20.59
CA LYS A 124 17.07 10.55 -19.88
C LYS A 124 15.65 10.84 -19.47
N CYS A 125 15.00 9.88 -18.80
CA CYS A 125 13.70 10.15 -18.19
C CYS A 125 13.81 11.32 -17.20
N SER A 126 12.78 12.15 -17.11
CA SER A 126 12.72 13.25 -16.16
C SER A 126 12.30 12.79 -14.77
N VAL A 127 11.60 11.69 -14.70
CA VAL A 127 11.17 10.99 -13.47
C VAL A 127 10.93 9.52 -13.80
N ILE A 128 11.20 8.66 -12.82
CA ILE A 128 10.80 7.25 -12.88
C ILE A 128 9.82 7.00 -11.73
N THR A 129 8.59 6.62 -12.07
CA THR A 129 7.66 6.00 -11.11
C THR A 129 7.80 4.50 -11.17
N THR A 130 7.64 3.78 -10.05
CA THR A 130 7.78 2.31 -10.05
C THR A 130 6.92 1.62 -8.99
N ILE A 131 6.45 0.42 -9.34
CA ILE A 131 6.03 -0.58 -8.36
C ILE A 131 7.16 -1.62 -8.30
N ALA A 132 7.94 -1.58 -7.22
CA ALA A 132 9.16 -2.37 -7.09
C ALA A 132 8.86 -3.87 -6.88
N GLY A 133 9.57 -4.74 -7.57
CA GLY A 133 9.52 -6.20 -7.38
C GLY A 133 10.34 -6.70 -6.20
N SER A 134 11.20 -5.84 -5.63
CA SER A 134 12.02 -6.13 -4.45
C SER A 134 12.26 -4.85 -3.67
N SER A 135 12.24 -4.95 -2.35
CA SER A 135 12.51 -3.80 -1.47
C SER A 135 13.98 -3.37 -1.46
N THR A 136 14.92 -4.23 -1.83
CA THR A 136 16.38 -3.98 -1.74
C THR A 136 17.12 -4.08 -3.06
N ALA A 137 16.68 -4.95 -3.96
CA ALA A 137 17.44 -5.26 -5.18
C ALA A 137 17.54 -4.07 -6.16
N LEU A 138 16.65 -3.09 -6.07
CA LEU A 138 16.66 -1.90 -6.93
C LEU A 138 17.54 -0.77 -6.40
N ASP A 139 18.11 -0.86 -5.20
CA ASP A 139 18.81 0.24 -4.54
C ASP A 139 19.97 0.79 -5.39
N ALA A 140 20.75 -0.09 -6.03
CA ALA A 140 21.86 0.34 -6.88
C ALA A 140 21.41 1.13 -8.12
N VAL A 141 20.37 0.66 -8.83
CA VAL A 141 19.85 1.37 -10.02
C VAL A 141 19.11 2.65 -9.65
N ILE A 142 18.48 2.70 -8.47
CA ILE A 142 17.88 3.94 -7.94
C ILE A 142 18.96 4.97 -7.61
N ALA A 143 20.10 4.54 -7.01
CA ALA A 143 21.23 5.42 -6.77
C ALA A 143 21.85 5.92 -8.08
N ASP A 144 21.90 5.11 -9.13
CA ASP A 144 22.37 5.53 -10.46
C ASP A 144 21.40 6.54 -11.11
N ALA A 145 20.08 6.34 -10.97
CA ALA A 145 19.07 7.32 -11.41
C ALA A 145 19.25 8.67 -10.70
N TYR A 146 19.43 8.66 -9.38
CA TYR A 146 19.66 9.86 -8.58
C TYR A 146 20.90 10.63 -9.05
N LYS A 147 22.03 9.94 -9.27
CA LYS A 147 23.27 10.53 -9.83
C LYS A 147 23.06 11.14 -11.21
N ALA A 148 22.18 10.56 -12.01
CA ALA A 148 21.80 11.06 -13.32
C ALA A 148 20.81 12.22 -13.28
N GLY A 149 20.39 12.67 -12.08
CA GLY A 149 19.41 13.74 -11.92
C GLY A 149 17.96 13.29 -12.20
N ILE A 150 17.64 12.02 -11.98
CA ILE A 150 16.33 11.45 -12.23
C ILE A 150 15.71 10.99 -10.91
N PRO A 151 14.64 11.66 -10.41
CA PRO A 151 13.96 11.23 -9.20
C PRO A 151 13.21 9.92 -9.43
N VAL A 152 13.22 9.07 -8.40
CA VAL A 152 12.48 7.81 -8.36
C VAL A 152 11.40 7.88 -7.29
N VAL A 153 10.15 7.63 -7.68
CA VAL A 153 8.98 7.58 -6.80
C VAL A 153 8.40 6.17 -6.85
N THR A 154 8.36 5.48 -5.71
CA THR A 154 7.73 4.17 -5.61
C THR A 154 6.27 4.29 -5.16
N THR A 155 5.46 3.30 -5.49
CA THR A 155 4.10 3.15 -4.96
C THR A 155 3.78 1.69 -4.69
N ALA A 156 2.78 1.43 -3.86
CA ALA A 156 2.34 0.07 -3.49
C ALA A 156 3.46 -0.84 -2.93
N GLY A 157 4.47 -0.24 -2.33
CA GLY A 157 5.61 -0.92 -1.72
C GLY A 157 6.79 0.03 -1.58
N ALA A 158 7.54 -0.11 -0.47
CA ALA A 158 8.73 0.69 -0.21
C ALA A 158 10.00 -0.03 -0.68
N VAL A 159 11.00 0.77 -1.07
CA VAL A 159 12.38 0.32 -1.25
C VAL A 159 13.26 0.89 -0.15
N THR A 160 14.41 0.26 0.10
CA THR A 160 15.35 0.68 1.14
C THR A 160 16.28 1.81 0.70
N SER A 161 16.31 2.12 -0.58
CA SER A 161 17.17 3.18 -1.12
C SER A 161 16.81 4.55 -0.52
N PRO A 162 17.79 5.30 0.05
CA PRO A 162 17.58 6.66 0.53
C PRO A 162 17.31 7.66 -0.62
N TYR A 163 17.54 7.24 -1.85
CA TYR A 163 17.34 8.03 -3.06
C TYR A 163 15.98 7.81 -3.73
N ALA A 164 15.06 7.08 -3.10
CA ALA A 164 13.68 6.96 -3.55
C ALA A 164 12.75 7.78 -2.65
N ILE A 165 11.64 8.26 -3.20
CA ILE A 165 10.49 8.69 -2.43
C ILE A 165 9.47 7.56 -2.46
N ASN A 166 9.28 6.94 -1.30
CA ASN A 166 8.27 5.89 -1.13
C ASN A 166 6.90 6.53 -0.87
N VAL A 167 5.90 6.19 -1.66
CA VAL A 167 4.52 6.62 -1.50
C VAL A 167 3.66 5.39 -1.24
N MET A 168 3.21 5.22 -0.01
CA MET A 168 2.57 3.99 0.42
C MET A 168 1.51 4.22 1.49
N HIS A 169 0.75 3.20 1.80
CA HIS A 169 -0.06 3.12 3.02
C HIS A 169 0.72 2.40 4.13
N ASN A 170 0.39 2.68 5.39
CA ASN A 170 0.97 1.96 6.51
C ASN A 170 0.28 0.61 6.66
N GLN A 171 0.89 -0.44 6.13
CA GLN A 171 0.35 -1.80 6.12
C GLN A 171 0.23 -2.39 7.53
N ASN A 172 1.16 -2.07 8.43
CA ASN A 172 1.07 -2.54 9.81
C ASN A 172 -0.11 -1.89 10.54
N LEU A 173 -0.29 -0.58 10.37
CA LEU A 173 -1.43 0.14 10.95
C LEU A 173 -2.75 -0.37 10.36
N TRP A 174 -2.79 -0.64 9.06
CA TRP A 174 -3.97 -1.22 8.42
C TRP A 174 -4.33 -2.59 8.99
N GLY A 175 -3.38 -3.54 8.99
CA GLY A 175 -3.63 -4.87 9.55
C GLY A 175 -4.12 -4.83 10.99
N TYR A 176 -3.56 -3.89 11.80
CA TYR A 176 -3.98 -3.67 13.18
C TYR A 176 -5.42 -3.10 13.27
N GLN A 177 -5.70 -2.01 12.56
CA GLN A 177 -6.99 -1.32 12.62
C GLN A 177 -8.12 -2.21 12.11
N GLU A 178 -7.90 -2.92 11.01
CA GLU A 178 -8.86 -3.86 10.46
C GLU A 178 -9.16 -4.98 11.45
N ALA A 179 -8.13 -5.62 12.02
CA ALA A 179 -8.32 -6.67 13.01
C ALA A 179 -9.10 -6.16 14.25
N LYS A 180 -8.74 -4.97 14.76
CA LYS A 180 -9.46 -4.36 15.89
C LYS A 180 -10.92 -4.11 15.57
N GLY A 181 -11.23 -3.51 14.42
CA GLY A 181 -12.61 -3.25 14.01
C GLY A 181 -13.41 -4.53 13.80
N LEU A 182 -12.83 -5.58 13.21
CA LEU A 182 -13.44 -6.90 13.10
C LEU A 182 -13.74 -7.51 14.47
N PHE A 183 -12.78 -7.44 15.40
CA PHE A 183 -12.95 -7.99 16.74
C PHE A 183 -14.01 -7.21 17.55
N GLU A 184 -14.09 -5.91 17.39
CA GLU A 184 -15.12 -5.07 18.00
C GLU A 184 -16.52 -5.41 17.46
N LYS A 185 -16.68 -5.65 16.16
CA LYS A 185 -17.97 -6.07 15.55
C LYS A 185 -18.50 -7.39 16.11
N ILE A 186 -17.65 -8.25 16.67
CA ILE A 186 -18.06 -9.51 17.32
C ILE A 186 -18.03 -9.45 18.85
N GLY A 187 -17.89 -8.26 19.43
CA GLY A 187 -17.87 -8.07 20.89
C GLY A 187 -16.60 -8.56 21.57
N GLY A 188 -15.48 -8.61 20.89
CA GLY A 188 -14.17 -8.97 21.43
C GLY A 188 -14.00 -10.45 21.80
N LYS A 189 -14.89 -11.33 21.33
CA LYS A 189 -14.85 -12.78 21.64
C LYS A 189 -15.28 -13.59 20.42
N GLY A 190 -14.45 -14.56 20.04
CA GLY A 190 -14.75 -15.44 18.89
C GLY A 190 -13.55 -16.06 18.25
N SER A 191 -13.73 -16.49 17.02
CA SER A 191 -12.77 -17.27 16.23
C SER A 191 -12.48 -16.55 14.90
N ALA A 192 -11.20 -16.31 14.61
CA ALA A 192 -10.73 -15.64 13.41
C ALA A 192 -10.06 -16.61 12.44
N LEU A 193 -10.46 -16.58 11.18
CA LEU A 193 -9.68 -17.11 10.06
C LEU A 193 -8.86 -15.97 9.47
N GLN A 194 -7.55 -16.16 9.41
CA GLN A 194 -6.63 -15.22 8.77
C GLN A 194 -6.33 -15.69 7.35
N VAL A 195 -6.68 -14.89 6.36
CA VAL A 195 -6.38 -15.12 4.93
C VAL A 195 -5.36 -14.06 4.51
N GLU A 196 -4.08 -14.45 4.52
CA GLU A 196 -3.01 -13.57 4.09
C GLU A 196 -2.84 -13.54 2.58
N GLY A 197 -2.11 -12.55 2.06
CA GLY A 197 -1.67 -12.50 0.66
C GLY A 197 -0.60 -13.55 0.34
N ILE A 198 0.41 -13.16 -0.44
CA ILE A 198 1.53 -14.06 -0.82
C ILE A 198 2.43 -14.27 0.40
N ALA A 199 2.51 -15.51 0.87
CA ALA A 199 3.31 -15.86 2.05
C ALA A 199 4.77 -15.40 1.91
N GLY A 200 5.28 -14.73 2.95
CA GLY A 200 6.65 -14.19 2.96
C GLY A 200 6.83 -12.86 2.23
N HIS A 201 5.82 -12.34 1.57
CA HIS A 201 5.89 -11.01 0.95
C HIS A 201 6.03 -9.90 2.02
N PRO A 202 6.89 -8.88 1.84
CA PRO A 202 7.13 -7.85 2.85
C PRO A 202 5.88 -7.09 3.32
N LEU A 203 4.92 -6.83 2.42
CA LEU A 203 3.65 -6.20 2.79
C LEU A 203 2.84 -7.10 3.72
N VAL A 204 2.74 -8.39 3.39
CA VAL A 204 2.01 -9.38 4.20
C VAL A 204 2.62 -9.51 5.60
N GLN A 205 3.95 -9.49 5.71
CA GLN A 205 4.61 -9.52 7.02
C GLN A 205 4.24 -8.31 7.89
N GLN A 206 4.12 -7.12 7.30
CA GLN A 206 3.69 -5.92 8.02
C GLN A 206 2.23 -5.99 8.44
N GLU A 207 1.35 -6.43 7.55
CA GLU A 207 -0.08 -6.63 7.80
C GLU A 207 -0.32 -7.65 8.90
N ASP A 208 0.37 -8.79 8.82
CA ASP A 208 0.34 -9.86 9.83
C ASP A 208 0.79 -9.39 11.21
N ALA A 209 1.86 -8.60 11.27
CA ALA A 209 2.34 -8.03 12.54
C ALA A 209 1.27 -7.11 13.16
N GLY A 210 0.53 -6.37 12.34
CA GLY A 210 -0.62 -5.58 12.78
C GLY A 210 -1.75 -6.45 13.33
N PHE A 211 -2.12 -7.51 12.61
CA PHE A 211 -3.11 -8.49 13.08
C PHE A 211 -2.70 -9.16 14.39
N ASP A 212 -1.45 -9.62 14.49
CA ASP A 212 -0.92 -10.29 15.67
C ASP A 212 -0.93 -9.38 16.91
N LYS A 213 -0.63 -8.10 16.73
CA LYS A 213 -0.75 -7.09 17.78
C LYS A 213 -2.20 -6.94 18.25
N ALA A 214 -3.15 -6.79 17.34
CA ALA A 214 -4.56 -6.68 17.67
C ALA A 214 -5.09 -7.94 18.39
N LEU A 215 -4.65 -9.11 17.95
CA LEU A 215 -5.00 -10.40 18.56
C LEU A 215 -4.45 -10.51 19.99
N ALA A 216 -3.21 -10.08 20.23
CA ALA A 216 -2.61 -10.07 21.58
C ALA A 216 -3.35 -9.14 22.54
N GLU A 217 -3.87 -8.00 22.05
CA GLU A 217 -4.66 -7.04 22.81
C GLU A 217 -6.15 -7.46 22.99
N THR A 218 -6.60 -8.52 22.31
CA THR A 218 -7.99 -8.99 22.38
C THR A 218 -8.03 -10.49 22.73
N PRO A 219 -7.74 -10.87 24.01
CA PRO A 219 -7.55 -12.26 24.40
C PRO A 219 -8.80 -13.15 24.28
N GLY A 220 -9.97 -12.56 24.13
CA GLY A 220 -11.24 -13.27 23.84
C GLY A 220 -11.37 -13.79 22.42
N VAL A 221 -10.57 -13.28 21.47
CA VAL A 221 -10.52 -13.76 20.09
C VAL A 221 -9.37 -14.76 19.93
N LYS A 222 -9.60 -15.83 19.18
CA LYS A 222 -8.57 -16.83 18.89
C LYS A 222 -8.40 -16.98 17.38
N ARG A 223 -7.16 -17.03 16.90
CA ARG A 223 -6.87 -17.43 15.53
C ARG A 223 -7.12 -18.92 15.37
N ALA A 224 -8.17 -19.27 14.62
CA ALA A 224 -8.50 -20.66 14.32
C ALA A 224 -7.51 -21.24 13.31
N ARG A 225 -7.18 -20.45 12.28
CA ARG A 225 -6.27 -20.86 11.20
C ARG A 225 -5.71 -19.62 10.49
N LYS A 226 -4.51 -19.79 9.90
CA LYS A 226 -3.91 -18.89 8.94
C LYS A 226 -3.70 -19.63 7.61
N VAL A 227 -4.12 -19.03 6.49
CA VAL A 227 -3.99 -19.59 5.14
C VAL A 227 -3.54 -18.49 4.17
N SER A 228 -2.83 -18.85 3.09
CA SER A 228 -2.43 -17.90 2.06
C SER A 228 -3.39 -17.97 0.87
N GLY A 229 -4.05 -16.84 0.58
CA GLY A 229 -4.93 -16.64 -0.58
C GLY A 229 -4.19 -16.14 -1.81
N GLU A 230 -2.91 -15.72 -1.64
CA GLU A 230 -2.02 -15.23 -2.72
C GLU A 230 -2.59 -14.05 -3.51
N TRP A 231 -3.53 -13.30 -2.90
CA TRP A 231 -4.27 -12.21 -3.57
C TRP A 231 -4.91 -12.66 -4.90
N THR A 232 -5.35 -13.90 -4.97
CA THR A 232 -6.05 -14.44 -6.13
C THR A 232 -7.38 -15.09 -5.75
N ALA A 233 -8.44 -14.82 -6.50
CA ALA A 233 -9.78 -15.30 -6.20
C ALA A 233 -9.87 -16.83 -6.14
N SER A 234 -9.20 -17.55 -7.06
CA SER A 234 -9.23 -19.01 -7.11
C SER A 234 -8.51 -19.66 -5.94
N THR A 235 -7.29 -19.19 -5.59
CA THR A 235 -6.53 -19.69 -4.45
C THR A 235 -7.26 -19.39 -3.15
N THR A 236 -7.71 -18.13 -2.96
CA THR A 236 -8.48 -17.72 -1.77
C THR A 236 -9.70 -18.61 -1.56
N LYS A 237 -10.53 -18.82 -2.60
CA LYS A 237 -11.71 -19.69 -2.50
C LYS A 237 -11.34 -21.12 -2.10
N SER A 238 -10.29 -21.68 -2.72
CA SER A 238 -9.83 -23.04 -2.46
C SER A 238 -9.35 -23.22 -1.02
N VAL A 239 -8.47 -22.35 -0.51
CA VAL A 239 -7.91 -22.47 0.84
C VAL A 239 -8.94 -22.20 1.93
N VAL A 240 -9.91 -21.31 1.68
CA VAL A 240 -11.04 -21.08 2.59
C VAL A 240 -11.93 -22.31 2.66
N LEU A 241 -12.35 -22.88 1.53
CA LEU A 241 -13.13 -24.13 1.50
C LEU A 241 -12.41 -25.27 2.22
N GLN A 242 -11.12 -25.47 1.96
CA GLN A 242 -10.31 -26.47 2.65
C GLN A 242 -10.24 -26.21 4.16
N SER A 243 -10.10 -24.95 4.56
CA SER A 243 -10.10 -24.56 5.97
C SER A 243 -11.43 -24.91 6.65
N LEU A 244 -12.55 -24.60 6.00
CA LEU A 244 -13.91 -24.90 6.51
C LEU A 244 -14.18 -26.40 6.60
N ALA A 245 -13.70 -27.19 5.65
CA ALA A 245 -13.84 -28.65 5.65
C ALA A 245 -13.05 -29.35 6.77
N THR A 246 -11.88 -28.78 7.13
CA THR A 246 -10.98 -29.39 8.13
C THR A 246 -11.08 -28.79 9.53
N SER A 247 -11.86 -27.71 9.70
CA SER A 247 -12.06 -27.02 10.98
C SER A 247 -13.56 -26.92 11.27
N PRO A 248 -14.12 -27.82 12.08
CA PRO A 248 -15.57 -27.86 12.35
C PRO A 248 -16.06 -26.71 13.22
N GLY A 249 -15.18 -25.98 13.89
CA GLY A 249 -15.51 -24.85 14.74
C GLY A 249 -16.12 -23.69 13.96
N LYS A 250 -16.90 -22.85 14.65
CA LYS A 250 -17.45 -21.61 14.09
C LYS A 250 -16.32 -20.64 13.78
N ILE A 251 -16.39 -19.95 12.65
CA ILE A 251 -15.59 -18.78 12.31
C ILE A 251 -16.48 -17.55 12.44
N ASP A 252 -16.10 -16.61 13.30
CA ASP A 252 -16.86 -15.39 13.56
C ASP A 252 -16.40 -14.21 12.71
N VAL A 253 -15.08 -14.15 12.40
CA VAL A 253 -14.49 -13.17 11.50
C VAL A 253 -13.52 -13.83 10.53
N VAL A 254 -13.42 -13.26 9.34
CA VAL A 254 -12.30 -13.50 8.41
C VAL A 254 -11.54 -12.19 8.25
N TRP A 255 -10.29 -12.17 8.64
CA TRP A 255 -9.37 -11.10 8.34
C TRP A 255 -8.66 -11.40 7.02
N SER A 256 -8.63 -10.46 6.10
CA SER A 256 -7.98 -10.60 4.80
C SER A 256 -7.37 -9.28 4.38
N THR A 257 -6.27 -9.30 3.64
CA THR A 257 -5.60 -8.10 3.13
C THR A 257 -5.83 -7.87 1.63
N GLY A 258 -6.63 -8.72 1.02
CA GLY A 258 -6.93 -8.63 -0.40
C GLY A 258 -8.36 -8.17 -0.69
N SER A 259 -8.66 -8.05 -1.97
CA SER A 259 -9.99 -7.70 -2.48
C SER A 259 -10.87 -8.92 -2.78
N GLU A 260 -10.50 -10.11 -2.28
CA GLU A 260 -11.17 -11.39 -2.52
C GLU A 260 -12.38 -11.63 -1.59
N THR A 261 -12.94 -10.58 -1.01
CA THR A 261 -14.01 -10.62 0.01
C THR A 261 -15.27 -11.33 -0.49
N ARG A 262 -15.66 -11.14 -1.76
CA ARG A 262 -16.79 -11.86 -2.38
C ARG A 262 -16.57 -13.36 -2.41
N VAL A 263 -15.41 -13.82 -2.88
CA VAL A 263 -15.16 -15.28 -2.99
C VAL A 263 -15.01 -15.94 -1.63
N ILE A 264 -14.60 -15.19 -0.59
CA ILE A 264 -14.64 -15.65 0.81
C ILE A 264 -16.10 -15.90 1.22
N ALA A 265 -17.00 -14.93 1.00
CA ALA A 265 -18.43 -15.08 1.30
C ALA A 265 -19.05 -16.26 0.56
N GLU A 266 -18.76 -16.42 -0.72
CA GLU A 266 -19.22 -17.57 -1.52
C GLU A 266 -18.71 -18.91 -0.98
N ALA A 267 -17.45 -18.98 -0.53
CA ALA A 267 -16.90 -20.20 0.03
C ALA A 267 -17.65 -20.64 1.30
N PHE A 268 -18.03 -19.70 2.17
CA PHE A 268 -18.87 -19.98 3.35
C PHE A 268 -20.26 -20.46 2.94
N LYS A 269 -20.92 -19.80 1.98
CA LYS A 269 -22.23 -20.24 1.46
C LYS A 269 -22.15 -21.63 0.84
N GLN A 270 -21.13 -21.90 0.02
CA GLN A 270 -20.89 -23.21 -0.60
C GLN A 270 -20.64 -24.32 0.44
N ALA A 271 -19.97 -24.00 1.54
CA ALA A 271 -19.73 -24.93 2.64
C ALA A 271 -20.95 -25.08 3.57
N GLY A 272 -22.07 -24.41 3.32
CA GLY A 272 -23.25 -24.40 4.20
C GLY A 272 -22.99 -23.81 5.58
N ARG A 273 -22.02 -22.87 5.69
CA ARG A 273 -21.60 -22.25 6.95
C ARG A 273 -22.17 -20.83 7.06
N PRO A 274 -22.53 -20.38 8.27
CA PRO A 274 -22.94 -18.99 8.50
C PRO A 274 -21.84 -18.01 8.04
N LEU A 275 -22.26 -16.91 7.41
CA LEU A 275 -21.33 -15.84 6.99
C LEU A 275 -20.72 -15.17 8.22
N PRO A 276 -19.39 -15.04 8.28
CA PRO A 276 -18.69 -14.25 9.30
C PRO A 276 -18.74 -12.75 8.97
N VAL A 277 -18.21 -11.93 9.85
CA VAL A 277 -17.77 -10.58 9.45
C VAL A 277 -16.50 -10.73 8.62
N ILE A 278 -16.45 -10.12 7.44
CA ILE A 278 -15.33 -10.26 6.50
C ILE A 278 -14.56 -8.95 6.43
N GLY A 279 -13.24 -9.04 6.55
CA GLY A 279 -12.30 -7.94 6.33
C GLY A 279 -11.68 -7.97 4.94
N GLY A 280 -10.96 -6.91 4.60
CA GLY A 280 -10.23 -6.79 3.36
C GLY A 280 -10.39 -5.44 2.68
N SER A 281 -10.02 -5.41 1.41
CA SER A 281 -10.23 -4.29 0.50
C SER A 281 -11.50 -4.50 -0.33
N LEU A 282 -12.08 -3.42 -0.85
CA LEU A 282 -13.27 -3.51 -1.68
C LEU A 282 -12.92 -3.69 -3.16
N SER A 283 -13.76 -4.47 -3.83
CA SER A 283 -13.79 -4.60 -5.28
C SER A 283 -15.21 -4.39 -5.80
N GLY A 284 -15.36 -4.13 -7.09
CA GLY A 284 -16.68 -3.93 -7.68
C GLY A 284 -17.58 -5.16 -7.54
N ASP A 285 -17.01 -6.35 -7.61
CA ASP A 285 -17.73 -7.61 -7.43
C ASP A 285 -18.20 -7.83 -5.97
N ALA A 286 -17.44 -7.38 -4.98
CA ALA A 286 -17.88 -7.43 -3.58
C ALA A 286 -19.06 -6.49 -3.32
N LEU A 287 -19.00 -5.26 -3.88
CA LEU A 287 -20.09 -4.31 -3.79
C LEU A 287 -21.34 -4.75 -4.58
N GLY A 288 -21.14 -5.33 -5.77
CA GLY A 288 -22.22 -5.93 -6.55
C GLY A 288 -22.89 -7.08 -5.80
N TRP A 289 -22.10 -7.97 -5.24
CA TRP A 289 -22.60 -9.10 -4.45
C TRP A 289 -23.38 -8.62 -3.20
N TRP A 290 -22.86 -7.61 -2.47
CA TRP A 290 -23.57 -7.00 -1.35
C TRP A 290 -24.93 -6.41 -1.78
N HIS A 291 -24.97 -5.72 -2.92
CA HIS A 291 -26.21 -5.15 -3.45
C HIS A 291 -27.24 -6.23 -3.83
N GLU A 292 -26.78 -7.35 -4.36
CA GLU A 292 -27.61 -8.49 -4.74
C GLU A 292 -28.07 -9.33 -3.50
N HIS A 293 -27.38 -9.21 -2.35
CA HIS A 293 -27.65 -9.97 -1.12
C HIS A 293 -27.80 -9.02 0.09
N PRO A 294 -28.84 -8.18 0.11
CA PRO A 294 -29.00 -7.16 1.14
C PRO A 294 -29.12 -7.76 2.55
N GLY A 295 -28.34 -7.23 3.48
CA GLY A 295 -28.32 -7.65 4.88
C GLY A 295 -27.52 -8.90 5.21
N GLU A 296 -26.99 -9.61 4.21
CA GLU A 296 -26.21 -10.81 4.45
C GLU A 296 -24.72 -10.53 4.66
N PHE A 297 -24.17 -9.45 4.07
CA PHE A 297 -22.74 -9.17 4.05
C PHE A 297 -22.37 -8.14 5.11
N LYS A 298 -21.65 -8.58 6.15
CA LYS A 298 -21.07 -7.72 7.17
C LYS A 298 -19.58 -7.54 6.90
N PHE A 299 -19.12 -6.30 6.91
CA PHE A 299 -17.78 -5.94 6.51
C PHE A 299 -17.13 -4.91 7.44
N TYR A 300 -15.82 -5.01 7.57
CA TYR A 300 -14.97 -3.97 8.14
C TYR A 300 -13.58 -4.09 7.51
N GLY A 301 -13.12 -3.04 6.83
CA GLY A 301 -11.81 -3.08 6.18
C GLY A 301 -11.28 -1.70 5.82
N GLY A 302 -10.23 -1.66 5.02
CA GLY A 302 -9.68 -0.46 4.44
C GLY A 302 -9.69 -0.54 2.93
N GLU A 303 -9.68 0.60 2.25
CA GLU A 303 -9.61 0.61 0.79
C GLU A 303 -8.27 1.13 0.30
N VAL A 304 -7.52 0.27 -0.36
CA VAL A 304 -6.31 0.60 -1.11
C VAL A 304 -6.65 0.64 -2.60
N SER A 305 -7.40 1.67 -3.00
CA SER A 305 -7.81 1.85 -4.39
C SER A 305 -6.60 1.98 -5.32
N PRO A 306 -6.51 1.18 -6.40
CA PRO A 306 -5.45 1.29 -7.39
C PRO A 306 -5.41 2.68 -8.05
N HIS A 307 -6.57 3.31 -8.21
CA HIS A 307 -6.67 4.69 -8.71
C HIS A 307 -5.95 5.67 -7.77
N VAL A 308 -6.25 5.58 -6.46
CA VAL A 308 -5.64 6.47 -5.46
C VAL A 308 -4.13 6.24 -5.33
N ALA A 309 -3.67 4.99 -5.40
CA ALA A 309 -2.24 4.68 -5.39
C ALA A 309 -1.50 5.33 -6.56
N ALA A 310 -2.05 5.23 -7.77
CA ALA A 310 -1.51 5.86 -8.97
C ALA A 310 -1.55 7.40 -8.89
N GLN A 311 -2.67 7.97 -8.44
CA GLN A 311 -2.84 9.41 -8.23
C GLN A 311 -1.80 9.97 -7.26
N ASN A 312 -1.58 9.29 -6.13
CA ASN A 312 -0.61 9.72 -5.13
C ASN A 312 0.82 9.68 -5.68
N ALA A 313 1.19 8.61 -6.40
CA ALA A 313 2.51 8.52 -7.04
C ALA A 313 2.70 9.62 -8.09
N PHE A 314 1.68 9.86 -8.93
CA PHE A 314 1.69 10.92 -9.93
C PHE A 314 1.86 12.32 -9.29
N ARG A 315 1.05 12.62 -8.28
CA ARG A 315 1.07 13.93 -7.59
C ARG A 315 2.42 14.19 -6.91
N VAL A 316 2.98 13.18 -6.23
CA VAL A 316 4.30 13.30 -5.59
C VAL A 316 5.41 13.49 -6.64
N ALA A 317 5.39 12.72 -7.73
CA ALA A 317 6.36 12.86 -8.80
C ALA A 317 6.24 14.23 -9.50
N LEU A 318 5.03 14.71 -9.74
CA LEU A 318 4.78 16.03 -10.32
C LEU A 318 5.30 17.16 -9.41
N ARG A 319 5.09 17.07 -8.10
CA ARG A 319 5.61 18.04 -7.12
C ARG A 319 7.14 18.09 -7.13
N LEU A 320 7.82 16.93 -7.22
CA LEU A 320 9.27 16.88 -7.39
C LEU A 320 9.72 17.61 -8.67
N LEU A 321 9.07 17.33 -9.80
CA LEU A 321 9.35 17.95 -11.09
C LEU A 321 9.08 19.48 -11.09
N GLN A 322 8.23 19.96 -10.20
CA GLN A 322 7.90 21.39 -10.02
C GLN A 322 8.78 22.08 -8.95
N GLY A 323 9.72 21.34 -8.34
CA GLY A 323 10.67 21.91 -7.39
C GLY A 323 10.21 21.93 -5.94
N GLN A 324 9.12 21.27 -5.62
CA GLN A 324 8.75 21.03 -4.23
C GLN A 324 9.68 19.98 -3.61
N LYS A 325 10.05 20.21 -2.35
CA LYS A 325 11.06 19.41 -1.65
C LYS A 325 10.39 18.56 -0.58
N PRO A 326 10.38 17.21 -0.73
CA PRO A 326 9.87 16.35 0.33
C PRO A 326 10.74 16.50 1.59
N ILE A 327 10.13 16.56 2.76
CA ILE A 327 10.82 16.64 4.05
C ILE A 327 11.50 15.31 4.36
N ILE A 328 10.82 14.20 4.01
CA ILE A 328 11.23 12.82 4.29
C ILE A 328 11.08 11.96 3.03
N ASN A 329 11.76 10.82 3.02
CA ASN A 329 11.76 9.87 1.90
C ASN A 329 10.57 8.92 1.86
N THR A 330 9.73 8.86 2.89
CA THR A 330 8.58 7.94 2.97
C THR A 330 7.31 8.70 3.27
N ILE A 331 6.45 8.84 2.27
CA ILE A 331 5.16 9.52 2.33
C ILE A 331 4.07 8.48 2.57
N ILE A 332 3.39 8.58 3.70
CA ILE A 332 2.26 7.71 4.04
C ILE A 332 0.96 8.40 3.64
N ALA A 333 0.24 7.81 2.70
CA ALA A 333 -1.10 8.22 2.35
C ALA A 333 -2.11 7.65 3.37
N PRO A 334 -3.09 8.43 3.82
CA PRO A 334 -4.19 7.91 4.62
C PRO A 334 -4.95 6.82 3.86
N MET A 335 -5.50 5.87 4.60
CA MET A 335 -6.35 4.83 4.06
C MET A 335 -7.73 4.93 4.69
N PRO A 336 -8.80 5.08 3.88
CA PRO A 336 -10.15 5.13 4.41
C PRO A 336 -10.55 3.79 5.04
N THR A 337 -11.10 3.86 6.24
CA THR A 337 -11.79 2.72 6.85
C THR A 337 -13.20 2.65 6.30
N ILE A 338 -13.66 1.44 5.97
CA ILE A 338 -14.96 1.19 5.35
C ILE A 338 -15.70 0.10 6.12
N THR A 339 -17.00 0.31 6.30
CA THR A 339 -17.89 -0.68 6.87
C THR A 339 -19.04 -0.95 5.90
N ASP A 340 -19.82 -1.99 6.18
CA ASP A 340 -21.03 -2.27 5.42
C ASP A 340 -22.05 -1.13 5.42
N ALA A 341 -22.01 -0.22 6.41
CA ALA A 341 -22.83 0.98 6.44
C ALA A 341 -22.45 2.02 5.36
N ASP A 342 -21.20 1.99 4.91
CA ASP A 342 -20.66 2.97 3.95
C ASP A 342 -20.86 2.52 2.49
N PHE A 343 -21.22 1.27 2.26
CA PHE A 343 -21.25 0.64 0.93
C PHE A 343 -22.10 1.37 -0.09
N SER A 344 -23.22 1.99 0.33
CA SER A 344 -24.09 2.77 -0.56
C SER A 344 -23.38 3.97 -1.22
N ALA A 345 -22.40 4.57 -0.54
CA ALA A 345 -21.60 5.67 -1.08
C ALA A 345 -20.56 5.18 -2.12
N TRP A 346 -20.08 3.94 -1.93
CA TRP A 346 -19.05 3.34 -2.78
C TRP A 346 -19.62 2.58 -3.98
N PHE A 347 -20.83 2.03 -3.85
CA PHE A 347 -21.49 1.25 -4.89
C PHE A 347 -21.86 2.11 -6.10
N LYS A 348 -21.67 1.55 -7.29
CA LYS A 348 -22.16 2.10 -8.55
C LYS A 348 -22.94 1.02 -9.30
N PRO A 349 -24.00 1.38 -10.09
CA PRO A 349 -24.88 0.41 -10.76
C PRO A 349 -24.20 -0.54 -11.75
N CYS A 350 -22.99 -0.21 -12.21
CA CYS A 350 -22.19 -1.10 -13.07
C CYS A 350 -21.50 -2.22 -12.29
N MET A 351 -21.40 -2.12 -10.97
CA MET A 351 -20.77 -3.12 -10.12
C MET A 351 -21.72 -4.30 -9.94
N LYS A 352 -21.32 -5.44 -10.47
CA LYS A 352 -22.04 -6.72 -10.39
C LYS A 352 -21.15 -7.75 -9.70
N SER A 353 -21.73 -8.85 -9.27
CA SER A 353 -20.98 -9.93 -8.59
C SER A 353 -19.90 -10.59 -9.47
N ASP A 354 -19.84 -10.29 -10.76
CA ASP A 354 -18.77 -10.72 -11.69
C ASP A 354 -17.77 -9.60 -12.05
N SER A 355 -17.89 -8.43 -11.46
CA SER A 355 -17.08 -7.24 -11.77
C SER A 355 -15.70 -7.25 -11.07
N THR A 356 -14.94 -8.34 -11.23
CA THR A 356 -13.66 -8.59 -10.53
C THR A 356 -12.52 -7.63 -10.91
N ALA A 357 -12.62 -6.96 -12.05
CA ALA A 357 -11.63 -6.00 -12.52
C ALA A 357 -12.02 -4.53 -12.23
N LEU A 358 -13.16 -4.30 -11.60
CA LEU A 358 -13.58 -2.97 -11.17
C LEU A 358 -13.15 -2.72 -9.73
N PHE A 359 -12.59 -1.53 -9.50
CA PHE A 359 -12.27 -1.06 -8.16
C PHE A 359 -13.01 0.23 -7.87
N PRO A 360 -13.62 0.36 -6.69
CA PRO A 360 -14.34 1.57 -6.34
C PRO A 360 -13.36 2.75 -6.19
N ILE A 361 -13.83 3.92 -6.58
CA ILE A 361 -13.14 5.17 -6.30
C ILE A 361 -13.75 5.74 -5.02
N PRO A 362 -12.93 6.14 -4.05
CA PRO A 362 -13.44 6.77 -2.82
C PRO A 362 -14.39 7.92 -3.14
N PRO A 363 -15.51 8.07 -2.43
CA PRO A 363 -16.44 9.17 -2.66
C PRO A 363 -15.81 10.55 -2.39
N GLU A 364 -14.78 10.59 -1.54
CA GLU A 364 -14.01 11.79 -1.22
C GLU A 364 -12.51 11.53 -1.43
N ASN A 365 -11.73 12.57 -1.70
CA ASN A 365 -10.28 12.44 -1.83
C ASN A 365 -9.65 12.04 -0.48
N PRO A 366 -9.12 10.81 -0.35
CA PRO A 366 -8.56 10.37 0.93
C PRO A 366 -7.24 11.05 1.28
N PHE A 367 -6.60 11.70 0.31
CA PHE A 367 -5.34 12.41 0.50
C PHE A 367 -5.42 13.80 -0.14
N PRO A 368 -6.19 14.74 0.45
CA PRO A 368 -6.37 16.08 -0.10
C PRO A 368 -5.06 16.89 -0.09
N GLU A 369 -5.03 17.98 -0.88
CA GLU A 369 -3.80 18.76 -1.11
C GLU A 369 -3.25 19.43 0.15
N ASP A 370 -4.10 19.91 1.03
CA ASP A 370 -3.69 20.51 2.31
C ASP A 370 -2.93 19.51 3.19
N LEU A 371 -3.40 18.25 3.23
CA LEU A 371 -2.71 17.17 3.95
C LEU A 371 -1.39 16.79 3.26
N MET A 372 -1.40 16.64 1.92
CA MET A 372 -0.19 16.31 1.16
C MET A 372 0.87 17.43 1.26
N ASN A 373 0.45 18.70 1.34
CA ASN A 373 1.34 19.83 1.52
C ASN A 373 2.20 19.71 2.78
N GLY A 374 1.71 19.04 3.81
CA GLY A 374 2.46 18.79 5.05
C GLY A 374 3.74 17.95 4.87
N TYR A 375 3.91 17.29 3.74
CA TYR A 375 5.12 16.54 3.41
C TYR A 375 6.17 17.34 2.65
N PHE A 376 5.83 18.54 2.18
CA PHE A 376 6.68 19.29 1.25
C PHE A 376 7.04 20.68 1.77
N THR A 377 8.18 21.19 1.31
CA THR A 377 8.64 22.57 1.50
C THR A 377 9.07 23.16 0.16
N GLY A 378 9.00 24.50 0.04
CA GLY A 378 9.50 25.23 -1.13
C GLY A 378 8.76 24.92 -2.44
N GLY A 379 9.31 25.44 -3.54
CA GLY A 379 8.76 25.24 -4.88
C GLY A 379 7.52 26.06 -5.21
N ALA A 380 7.10 25.99 -6.48
CA ALA A 380 5.85 26.59 -6.93
C ALA A 380 4.65 25.83 -6.37
N ALA A 381 3.54 26.53 -6.11
CA ALA A 381 2.30 25.88 -5.72
C ALA A 381 1.87 24.93 -6.86
N THR A 382 1.65 23.67 -6.51
CA THR A 382 1.04 22.72 -7.45
C THR A 382 -0.43 23.12 -7.61
N PRO A 383 -0.98 23.14 -8.84
CA PRO A 383 -2.41 23.25 -9.00
C PRO A 383 -3.10 22.16 -8.19
N GLU A 384 -4.17 22.51 -7.50
CA GLU A 384 -4.95 21.55 -6.71
C GLU A 384 -5.38 20.38 -7.60
N PHE A 385 -5.19 19.17 -7.11
CA PHE A 385 -5.68 17.98 -7.80
C PHE A 385 -7.21 17.96 -7.72
N ASP A 386 -7.84 18.20 -8.86
CA ASP A 386 -9.29 18.22 -8.93
C ASP A 386 -9.86 16.79 -8.93
N TYR A 387 -10.16 16.32 -7.73
CA TYR A 387 -10.69 14.97 -7.51
C TYR A 387 -12.05 14.75 -8.22
N SER A 388 -12.82 15.83 -8.47
CA SER A 388 -14.09 15.74 -9.19
C SER A 388 -13.95 15.30 -10.66
N LYS A 389 -12.74 15.46 -11.22
CA LYS A 389 -12.41 15.02 -12.59
C LYS A 389 -11.94 13.56 -12.67
N VAL A 390 -11.84 12.87 -11.55
CA VAL A 390 -11.52 11.43 -11.55
C VAL A 390 -12.69 10.70 -12.21
N PRO A 391 -12.46 9.92 -13.28
CA PRO A 391 -13.53 9.19 -13.93
C PRO A 391 -14.23 8.25 -12.95
N PRO A 392 -15.55 8.09 -13.04
CA PRO A 392 -16.26 7.15 -12.19
C PRO A 392 -15.70 5.73 -12.41
N SER A 393 -15.78 4.90 -11.36
CA SER A 393 -15.32 3.49 -11.37
C SER A 393 -15.92 2.67 -12.55
N CYS A 394 -17.06 3.10 -13.06
CA CYS A 394 -17.68 2.56 -14.25
C CYS A 394 -17.29 3.45 -15.42
N GLY A 395 -16.41 2.98 -16.29
CA GLY A 395 -16.04 3.72 -17.48
C GLY A 395 -17.26 4.32 -18.19
N SER A 396 -17.07 5.52 -18.70
CA SER A 396 -18.08 6.20 -19.55
C SER A 396 -18.31 5.44 -20.84
#